data_f48e72e424927b2bbe5f07581f0fe7f9
#
_entry.id   f48e72e424927b2bbe5f07581f0fe7f9
#
_cell.length_a   1.000
_cell.length_b   1.000
_cell.length_c   1.000
_cell.angle_alpha   90.00
_cell.angle_beta   90.00
_cell.angle_gamma   90.00
#
_symmetry.space_group_name_H-M   'P 1'
#
loop_
_entity.id
_entity.type
_entity.pdbx_description
1 polymer ?
#
loop_
_entity_poly.entity_id
_entity_poly.type
_entity_poly.pdbx_seq_one_letter_code
_entity_poly.pdbx_strand_id
1 'polypeptide(L)'
;MRPTSAVVDLEALEANAAELARRAAPADLCAVVKADGYGHGSVAAGRAALAGGATWLAVALVEEGVELRDAGVTAPILLLSEPRPNEMVEVVAHDLRPSVYSPEGLAAASAAAAVAARRLPVHLKIDTGMNRVGAHPDDALLLARAIAAKADLELEGVWTHCAVADELDNPFTDEQLGRYEHVLGLLASRDGVREPFRRHAANSALLLSAGRPDVSPIRRRGRYDMVRAGIALYGLSPGAGLAGDLDGLRPVMGLRTEVSYVKTVRAGEAVSYGLAHRFDSDRRVATVPIGYADGARRDYGLRGGQVLIRGRRRSVVGAVTMDQLMVDCGSDGGVVAGDEVVLIGEQGTESIRAEEIAARLATIPYEVVCDVGRRVRRHYR
;
A
#
# COMPACT_ATOMS: atom_id res chain seq x y z
N MET A 1 2.24 -29.61 -6.81
CA MET A 1 1.99 -28.16 -6.85
C MET A 1 3.02 -27.51 -5.95
N ARG A 2 3.56 -26.31 -6.29
CA ARG A 2 4.58 -25.63 -5.49
C ARG A 2 4.00 -25.22 -4.12
N PRO A 3 4.69 -25.47 -2.98
CA PRO A 3 4.14 -25.21 -1.65
C PRO A 3 4.15 -23.72 -1.26
N THR A 4 4.81 -22.86 -2.06
CA THR A 4 4.95 -21.42 -1.77
C THR A 4 3.62 -20.70 -1.95
N SER A 5 3.16 -20.02 -0.90
CA SER A 5 1.89 -19.28 -0.89
C SER A 5 1.94 -18.05 0.04
N ALA A 6 1.14 -17.05 -0.31
CA ALA A 6 0.79 -15.95 0.55
C ALA A 6 -0.59 -16.22 1.18
N VAL A 7 -0.65 -16.31 2.48
CA VAL A 7 -1.91 -16.43 3.23
C VAL A 7 -2.38 -15.03 3.57
N VAL A 8 -3.55 -14.65 3.07
CA VAL A 8 -4.17 -13.33 3.27
C VAL A 8 -5.35 -13.49 4.22
N ASP A 9 -5.25 -12.89 5.39
CA ASP A 9 -6.27 -12.90 6.45
C ASP A 9 -7.30 -11.78 6.19
N LEU A 10 -8.42 -12.13 5.56
CA LEU A 10 -9.47 -11.17 5.23
C LEU A 10 -10.24 -10.68 6.47
N GLU A 11 -10.36 -11.51 7.52
CA GLU A 11 -10.96 -11.09 8.78
C GLU A 11 -10.09 -10.05 9.48
N ALA A 12 -8.76 -10.21 9.43
CA ALA A 12 -7.83 -9.19 9.93
C ALA A 12 -7.95 -7.89 9.13
N LEU A 13 -8.08 -7.97 7.80
CA LEU A 13 -8.23 -6.79 6.94
C LEU A 13 -9.55 -6.06 7.22
N GLU A 14 -10.66 -6.79 7.35
CA GLU A 14 -11.97 -6.23 7.73
C GLU A 14 -11.93 -5.55 9.09
N ALA A 15 -11.33 -6.20 10.09
CA ALA A 15 -11.15 -5.61 11.43
C ALA A 15 -10.26 -4.36 11.40
N ASN A 16 -9.18 -4.38 10.60
CA ASN A 16 -8.32 -3.20 10.39
C ASN A 16 -9.10 -2.05 9.77
N ALA A 17 -9.92 -2.33 8.76
CA ALA A 17 -10.77 -1.32 8.12
C ALA A 17 -11.77 -0.72 9.13
N ALA A 18 -12.40 -1.54 9.97
CA ALA A 18 -13.32 -1.07 11.00
C ALA A 18 -12.62 -0.16 12.02
N GLU A 19 -11.43 -0.53 12.46
CA GLU A 19 -10.65 0.31 13.38
C GLU A 19 -10.21 1.62 12.74
N LEU A 20 -9.76 1.58 11.47
CA LEU A 20 -9.38 2.79 10.72
C LEU A 20 -10.58 3.70 10.44
N ALA A 21 -11.76 3.14 10.14
CA ALA A 21 -12.99 3.90 9.99
C ALA A 21 -13.39 4.59 11.31
N ARG A 22 -13.27 3.89 12.44
CA ARG A 22 -13.51 4.46 13.77
C ARG A 22 -12.54 5.62 14.07
N ARG A 23 -11.25 5.47 13.74
CA ARG A 23 -10.24 6.54 13.92
C ARG A 23 -10.46 7.71 12.96
N ALA A 24 -10.95 7.45 11.75
CA ALA A 24 -11.24 8.47 10.76
C ALA A 24 -12.47 9.31 11.13
N ALA A 25 -13.45 8.74 11.83
CA ALA A 25 -14.72 9.37 12.12
C ALA A 25 -14.58 10.82 12.63
N PRO A 26 -15.42 11.76 12.18
CA PRO A 26 -16.58 11.58 11.29
C PRO A 26 -16.25 11.54 9.78
N ALA A 27 -14.97 11.55 9.38
CA ALA A 27 -14.55 11.48 7.99
C ALA A 27 -14.79 10.07 7.42
N ASP A 28 -15.08 10.00 6.13
CA ASP A 28 -15.19 8.74 5.39
C ASP A 28 -13.83 8.02 5.31
N LEU A 29 -13.85 6.68 5.32
CA LEU A 29 -12.67 5.87 5.04
C LEU A 29 -12.65 5.47 3.55
N CYS A 30 -11.61 5.91 2.85
CA CYS A 30 -11.25 5.46 1.51
C CYS A 30 -10.13 4.41 1.62
N ALA A 31 -10.43 3.15 1.31
CA ALA A 31 -9.45 2.07 1.32
C ALA A 31 -8.64 2.06 0.03
N VAL A 32 -7.31 2.17 0.13
CA VAL A 32 -6.41 2.19 -1.03
C VAL A 32 -5.99 0.77 -1.36
N VAL A 33 -6.47 0.26 -2.50
CA VAL A 33 -6.28 -1.14 -2.94
C VAL A 33 -5.52 -1.27 -4.26
N LYS A 34 -4.78 -0.24 -4.65
CA LYS A 34 -3.89 -0.23 -5.83
C LYS A 34 -2.77 -1.27 -5.72
N ALA A 35 -2.07 -1.53 -6.82
CA ALA A 35 -0.96 -2.50 -6.92
C ALA A 35 -1.39 -3.88 -6.41
N ASP A 36 -2.52 -4.38 -6.94
CA ASP A 36 -3.11 -5.65 -6.53
C ASP A 36 -3.36 -5.73 -5.01
N GLY A 37 -3.97 -4.66 -4.45
CA GLY A 37 -4.19 -4.57 -3.00
C GLY A 37 -2.89 -4.59 -2.20
N TYR A 38 -1.85 -3.87 -2.63
CA TYR A 38 -0.50 -3.97 -2.05
C TYR A 38 0.02 -5.42 -2.02
N GLY A 39 -0.24 -6.16 -3.11
CA GLY A 39 0.13 -7.57 -3.22
C GLY A 39 -0.80 -8.56 -2.52
N HIS A 40 -1.90 -8.11 -1.91
CA HIS A 40 -2.86 -8.96 -1.17
C HIS A 40 -4.03 -9.45 -2.03
N GLY A 41 -4.20 -8.91 -3.27
CA GLY A 41 -5.35 -9.12 -4.13
C GLY A 41 -6.37 -7.99 -4.02
N SER A 42 -6.49 -7.16 -5.08
CA SER A 42 -7.29 -5.94 -5.11
C SER A 42 -8.77 -6.18 -4.79
N VAL A 43 -9.38 -7.18 -5.42
CA VAL A 43 -10.81 -7.49 -5.26
C VAL A 43 -11.12 -8.00 -3.87
N ALA A 44 -10.33 -8.95 -3.35
CA ALA A 44 -10.53 -9.51 -2.03
C ALA A 44 -10.32 -8.45 -0.94
N ALA A 45 -9.23 -7.67 -1.04
CA ALA A 45 -8.93 -6.59 -0.12
C ALA A 45 -10.01 -5.49 -0.16
N GLY A 46 -10.48 -5.10 -1.35
CA GLY A 46 -11.52 -4.09 -1.50
C GLY A 46 -12.85 -4.51 -0.86
N ARG A 47 -13.27 -5.76 -1.07
CA ARG A 47 -14.49 -6.29 -0.47
C ARG A 47 -14.40 -6.35 1.06
N ALA A 48 -13.30 -6.85 1.61
CA ALA A 48 -13.09 -6.92 3.05
C ALA A 48 -13.03 -5.51 3.67
N ALA A 49 -12.37 -4.54 3.00
CA ALA A 49 -12.34 -3.17 3.48
C ALA A 49 -13.72 -2.52 3.50
N LEU A 50 -14.55 -2.76 2.47
CA LEU A 50 -15.93 -2.26 2.42
C LEU A 50 -16.80 -2.92 3.51
N ALA A 51 -16.65 -4.23 3.76
CA ALA A 51 -17.33 -4.92 4.85
C ALA A 51 -16.93 -4.34 6.22
N GLY A 52 -15.67 -3.94 6.40
CA GLY A 52 -15.14 -3.28 7.59
C GLY A 52 -15.50 -1.78 7.71
N GLY A 53 -16.32 -1.22 6.81
CA GLY A 53 -16.83 0.14 6.93
C GLY A 53 -16.10 1.20 6.09
N ALA A 54 -15.21 0.81 5.18
CA ALA A 54 -14.77 1.74 4.14
C ALA A 54 -15.96 2.08 3.23
N THR A 55 -16.09 3.35 2.85
CA THR A 55 -17.16 3.84 1.98
C THR A 55 -16.67 4.14 0.57
N TRP A 56 -15.36 4.20 0.38
CA TRP A 56 -14.66 4.47 -0.87
C TRP A 56 -13.52 3.48 -1.06
N LEU A 57 -13.21 3.19 -2.32
CA LEU A 57 -11.94 2.57 -2.69
C LEU A 57 -11.08 3.56 -3.48
N ALA A 58 -9.75 3.34 -3.50
CA ALA A 58 -8.85 4.10 -4.36
C ALA A 58 -7.80 3.19 -5.00
N VAL A 59 -7.55 3.46 -6.27
CA VAL A 59 -6.55 2.78 -7.10
C VAL A 59 -5.66 3.79 -7.83
N ALA A 60 -4.61 3.33 -8.49
CA ALA A 60 -3.70 4.19 -9.24
C ALA A 60 -4.03 4.27 -10.73
N LEU A 61 -4.47 3.14 -11.31
CA LEU A 61 -4.66 2.93 -12.74
C LEU A 61 -6.14 2.70 -13.06
N VAL A 62 -6.53 3.03 -14.30
CA VAL A 62 -7.89 2.80 -14.78
C VAL A 62 -8.22 1.30 -14.80
N GLU A 63 -7.26 0.46 -15.24
CA GLU A 63 -7.42 -0.99 -15.31
C GLU A 63 -7.69 -1.62 -13.93
N GLU A 64 -7.08 -1.10 -12.86
CA GLU A 64 -7.35 -1.55 -11.49
C GLU A 64 -8.80 -1.20 -11.07
N GLY A 65 -9.29 -0.05 -11.49
CA GLY A 65 -10.67 0.37 -11.25
C GLY A 65 -11.68 -0.49 -12.03
N VAL A 66 -11.37 -0.80 -13.28
CA VAL A 66 -12.18 -1.70 -14.14
C VAL A 66 -12.25 -3.08 -13.53
N GLU A 67 -11.13 -3.67 -13.10
CA GLU A 67 -11.09 -4.97 -12.43
C GLU A 67 -12.03 -5.04 -11.21
N LEU A 68 -12.05 -3.99 -10.39
CA LEU A 68 -12.95 -3.90 -9.24
C LEU A 68 -14.43 -3.82 -9.68
N ARG A 69 -14.73 -3.06 -10.73
CA ARG A 69 -16.09 -2.97 -11.28
C ARG A 69 -16.58 -4.28 -11.87
N ASP A 70 -15.72 -4.96 -12.65
CA ASP A 70 -16.01 -6.28 -13.23
C ASP A 70 -16.25 -7.34 -12.14
N ALA A 71 -15.58 -7.18 -10.98
CA ALA A 71 -15.84 -7.98 -9.80
C ALA A 71 -17.12 -7.58 -9.03
N GLY A 72 -17.91 -6.60 -9.50
CA GLY A 72 -19.18 -6.20 -8.90
C GLY A 72 -19.07 -5.20 -7.74
N VAL A 73 -17.95 -4.52 -7.57
CA VAL A 73 -17.82 -3.43 -6.59
C VAL A 73 -18.65 -2.22 -7.06
N THR A 74 -19.57 -1.76 -6.21
CA THR A 74 -20.46 -0.61 -6.49
C THR A 74 -20.04 0.68 -5.77
N ALA A 75 -19.23 0.59 -4.72
CA ALA A 75 -18.73 1.76 -3.99
C ALA A 75 -17.94 2.71 -4.92
N PRO A 76 -17.90 4.02 -4.64
CA PRO A 76 -17.08 4.95 -5.41
C PRO A 76 -15.61 4.54 -5.43
N ILE A 77 -14.96 4.66 -6.60
CA ILE A 77 -13.54 4.31 -6.81
C ILE A 77 -12.79 5.53 -7.30
N LEU A 78 -11.88 6.05 -6.47
CA LEU A 78 -11.03 7.19 -6.78
C LEU A 78 -9.77 6.73 -7.53
N LEU A 79 -9.49 7.36 -8.66
CA LEU A 79 -8.20 7.25 -9.36
C LEU A 79 -7.23 8.28 -8.77
N LEU A 80 -6.13 7.81 -8.17
CA LEU A 80 -5.16 8.67 -7.47
C LEU A 80 -4.24 9.47 -8.41
N SER A 81 -4.28 9.17 -9.70
CA SER A 81 -3.58 9.89 -10.76
C SER A 81 -4.57 10.32 -11.83
N GLU A 82 -4.23 11.37 -12.59
CA GLU A 82 -4.98 11.78 -13.76
C GLU A 82 -4.83 10.71 -14.85
N PRO A 83 -5.95 10.13 -15.36
CA PRO A 83 -5.92 9.21 -16.48
C PRO A 83 -5.42 9.90 -17.75
N ARG A 84 -4.85 9.13 -18.67
CA ARG A 84 -4.52 9.65 -20.00
C ARG A 84 -5.80 10.05 -20.75
N PRO A 85 -5.74 10.99 -21.68
CA PRO A 85 -6.92 11.42 -22.44
C PRO A 85 -7.70 10.27 -23.10
N ASN A 86 -7.01 9.27 -23.62
CA ASN A 86 -7.63 8.10 -24.26
C ASN A 86 -8.25 7.09 -23.28
N GLU A 87 -7.93 7.17 -22.00
CA GLU A 87 -8.48 6.31 -20.94
C GLU A 87 -9.79 6.88 -20.34
N MET A 88 -10.10 8.17 -20.59
CA MET A 88 -11.28 8.83 -19.99
C MET A 88 -12.60 8.20 -20.44
N VAL A 89 -12.64 7.55 -21.59
CA VAL A 89 -13.84 6.80 -22.05
C VAL A 89 -14.12 5.63 -21.09
N GLU A 90 -13.11 4.88 -20.71
CA GLU A 90 -13.21 3.77 -19.74
C GLU A 90 -13.58 4.29 -18.34
N VAL A 91 -13.00 5.44 -17.95
CA VAL A 91 -13.34 6.09 -16.67
C VAL A 91 -14.84 6.37 -16.57
N VAL A 92 -15.42 6.94 -17.62
CA VAL A 92 -16.87 7.26 -17.67
C VAL A 92 -17.71 5.98 -17.76
N ALA A 93 -17.31 5.01 -18.61
CA ALA A 93 -18.03 3.75 -18.80
C ALA A 93 -18.15 2.96 -17.49
N HIS A 94 -17.10 2.95 -16.67
CA HIS A 94 -17.03 2.18 -15.43
C HIS A 94 -17.33 3.02 -14.18
N ASP A 95 -17.86 4.23 -14.33
CA ASP A 95 -18.25 5.11 -13.21
C ASP A 95 -17.11 5.30 -12.18
N LEU A 96 -15.89 5.56 -12.68
CA LEU A 96 -14.72 5.86 -11.84
C LEU A 96 -14.64 7.36 -11.53
N ARG A 97 -13.96 7.73 -10.47
CA ARG A 97 -13.75 9.12 -10.02
C ARG A 97 -12.32 9.54 -10.35
N PRO A 98 -12.07 10.22 -11.48
CA PRO A 98 -10.71 10.60 -11.84
C PRO A 98 -10.20 11.76 -11.00
N SER A 99 -8.92 11.72 -10.63
CA SER A 99 -8.21 12.94 -10.27
C SER A 99 -7.90 13.73 -11.53
N VAL A 100 -8.07 15.06 -11.47
CA VAL A 100 -7.71 15.99 -12.53
C VAL A 100 -6.79 17.07 -11.95
N TYR A 101 -5.78 17.49 -12.71
CA TYR A 101 -4.84 18.50 -12.27
C TYR A 101 -4.16 19.25 -13.44
N SER A 102 -4.59 18.97 -14.68
CA SER A 102 -4.12 19.67 -15.87
C SER A 102 -5.29 20.17 -16.72
N PRO A 103 -5.10 21.25 -17.52
CA PRO A 103 -6.11 21.67 -18.50
C PRO A 103 -6.44 20.58 -19.52
N GLU A 104 -5.45 19.77 -19.92
CA GLU A 104 -5.59 18.67 -20.87
C GLU A 104 -6.45 17.54 -20.29
N GLY A 105 -6.19 17.14 -19.04
CA GLY A 105 -6.98 16.11 -18.33
C GLY A 105 -8.41 16.57 -18.12
N LEU A 106 -8.61 17.84 -17.75
CA LEU A 106 -9.96 18.43 -17.60
C LEU A 106 -10.71 18.44 -18.94
N ALA A 107 -10.06 18.83 -20.04
CA ALA A 107 -10.66 18.83 -21.37
C ALA A 107 -11.04 17.42 -21.82
N ALA A 108 -10.17 16.43 -21.58
CA ALA A 108 -10.44 15.03 -21.90
C ALA A 108 -11.60 14.45 -21.07
N ALA A 109 -11.63 14.73 -19.76
CA ALA A 109 -12.72 14.32 -18.88
C ALA A 109 -14.08 14.87 -19.33
N SER A 110 -14.13 16.17 -19.65
CA SER A 110 -15.32 16.83 -20.17
C SER A 110 -15.77 16.22 -21.51
N ALA A 111 -14.84 16.03 -22.45
CA ALA A 111 -15.18 15.45 -23.77
C ALA A 111 -15.76 14.03 -23.63
N ALA A 112 -15.16 13.18 -22.80
CA ALA A 112 -15.64 11.82 -22.57
C ALA A 112 -17.02 11.81 -21.89
N ALA A 113 -17.24 12.66 -20.90
CA ALA A 113 -18.52 12.81 -20.19
C ALA A 113 -19.63 13.30 -21.13
N ALA A 114 -19.33 14.28 -21.99
CA ALA A 114 -20.27 14.80 -22.99
C ALA A 114 -20.69 13.73 -24.01
N VAL A 115 -19.73 12.95 -24.53
CA VAL A 115 -20.02 11.83 -25.45
C VAL A 115 -20.93 10.78 -24.81
N ALA A 116 -20.71 10.48 -23.53
CA ALA A 116 -21.53 9.53 -22.77
C ALA A 116 -22.86 10.12 -22.29
N ALA A 117 -23.11 11.40 -22.52
CA ALA A 117 -24.25 12.16 -21.97
C ALA A 117 -24.41 11.99 -20.43
N ARG A 118 -23.30 11.94 -19.72
CA ARG A 118 -23.25 11.77 -18.27
C ARG A 118 -22.46 12.91 -17.63
N ARG A 119 -22.85 13.27 -16.43
CA ARG A 119 -22.07 14.18 -15.59
C ARG A 119 -21.03 13.38 -14.85
N LEU A 120 -19.73 13.71 -15.03
CA LEU A 120 -18.61 13.02 -14.42
C LEU A 120 -18.15 13.76 -13.15
N PRO A 121 -18.26 13.11 -11.96
CA PRO A 121 -17.64 13.63 -10.75
C PRO A 121 -16.13 13.48 -10.83
N VAL A 122 -15.40 14.57 -10.56
CA VAL A 122 -13.95 14.63 -10.60
C VAL A 122 -13.35 15.16 -9.30
N HIS A 123 -12.15 14.73 -8.97
CA HIS A 123 -11.40 15.24 -7.82
C HIS A 123 -10.21 16.08 -8.28
N LEU A 124 -10.17 17.36 -7.91
CA LEU A 124 -9.05 18.25 -8.17
C LEU A 124 -7.92 17.90 -7.21
N LYS A 125 -6.79 17.50 -7.76
CA LYS A 125 -5.58 17.25 -6.98
C LYS A 125 -4.64 18.44 -6.99
N ILE A 126 -4.19 18.86 -5.80
CA ILE A 126 -3.30 19.98 -5.59
C ILE A 126 -1.94 19.46 -5.10
N ASP A 127 -0.86 19.90 -5.72
CA ASP A 127 0.48 19.63 -5.23
C ASP A 127 0.89 20.73 -4.24
N THR A 128 0.90 20.38 -2.97
CA THR A 128 1.30 21.30 -1.90
C THR A 128 2.76 21.14 -1.49
N GLY A 129 3.54 20.32 -2.24
CA GLY A 129 4.97 20.19 -2.01
C GLY A 129 5.54 18.80 -2.14
N MET A 130 4.75 17.79 -2.53
CA MET A 130 5.29 16.48 -2.86
C MET A 130 6.03 16.46 -4.21
N ASN A 131 5.70 17.39 -5.10
CA ASN A 131 6.32 17.62 -6.41
C ASN A 131 6.36 16.36 -7.31
N ARG A 132 5.29 15.58 -7.25
CA ARG A 132 5.14 14.38 -8.07
C ARG A 132 4.08 14.54 -9.16
N VAL A 133 2.86 14.86 -8.78
CA VAL A 133 1.70 15.15 -9.64
C VAL A 133 0.66 15.96 -8.86
N GLY A 134 -0.05 16.83 -9.55
CA GLY A 134 -1.06 17.74 -8.96
C GLY A 134 -0.93 19.14 -9.56
N ALA A 135 -2.01 19.90 -9.54
CA ALA A 135 -2.00 21.31 -9.94
C ALA A 135 -1.19 22.12 -8.94
N HIS A 136 -0.44 23.13 -9.41
CA HIS A 136 0.17 24.09 -8.52
C HIS A 136 -0.91 24.84 -7.72
N PRO A 137 -0.67 25.21 -6.45
CA PRO A 137 -1.67 25.94 -5.66
C PRO A 137 -2.22 27.20 -6.34
N ASP A 138 -1.37 27.91 -7.10
CA ASP A 138 -1.78 29.13 -7.83
C ASP A 138 -2.75 28.84 -8.99
N ASP A 139 -2.68 27.64 -9.59
CA ASP A 139 -3.55 27.22 -10.69
C ASP A 139 -4.85 26.55 -10.20
N ALA A 140 -4.89 26.15 -8.94
CA ALA A 140 -5.99 25.36 -8.38
C ALA A 140 -7.36 26.07 -8.50
N LEU A 141 -7.39 27.38 -8.26
CA LEU A 141 -8.62 28.17 -8.38
C LEU A 141 -9.10 28.27 -9.84
N LEU A 142 -8.16 28.42 -10.80
CA LEU A 142 -8.48 28.46 -12.23
C LEU A 142 -9.09 27.15 -12.69
N LEU A 143 -8.46 26.01 -12.33
CA LEU A 143 -8.97 24.69 -12.67
C LEU A 143 -10.32 24.37 -12.02
N ALA A 144 -10.48 24.70 -10.72
CA ALA A 144 -11.76 24.51 -10.04
C ALA A 144 -12.90 25.28 -10.70
N ARG A 145 -12.65 26.54 -11.10
CA ARG A 145 -13.62 27.35 -11.87
C ARG A 145 -13.90 26.77 -13.24
N ALA A 146 -12.88 26.27 -13.92
CA ALA A 146 -13.03 25.62 -15.21
C ALA A 146 -13.88 24.33 -15.10
N ILE A 147 -13.72 23.54 -14.02
CA ILE A 147 -14.61 22.40 -13.71
C ILE A 147 -16.04 22.88 -13.49
N ALA A 148 -16.23 23.87 -12.61
CA ALA A 148 -17.56 24.38 -12.25
C ALA A 148 -18.33 25.02 -13.43
N ALA A 149 -17.60 25.54 -14.42
CA ALA A 149 -18.20 26.12 -15.63
C ALA A 149 -18.70 25.06 -16.63
N LYS A 150 -18.36 23.79 -16.46
CA LYS A 150 -18.76 22.70 -17.36
C LYS A 150 -19.98 21.97 -16.82
N ALA A 151 -21.03 21.85 -17.66
CA ALA A 151 -22.24 21.15 -17.26
C ALA A 151 -22.07 19.64 -17.13
N ASP A 152 -21.10 19.08 -17.83
CA ASP A 152 -20.73 17.67 -17.91
C ASP A 152 -19.75 17.22 -16.82
N LEU A 153 -19.25 18.15 -15.99
CA LEU A 153 -18.38 17.83 -14.86
C LEU A 153 -18.99 18.24 -13.51
N GLU A 154 -18.51 17.59 -12.45
CA GLU A 154 -18.80 17.93 -11.07
C GLU A 154 -17.53 17.94 -10.24
N LEU A 155 -17.24 19.05 -9.54
CA LEU A 155 -16.18 19.07 -8.54
C LEU A 155 -16.66 18.31 -7.29
N GLU A 156 -16.41 16.99 -7.24
CA GLU A 156 -16.81 16.13 -6.12
C GLU A 156 -15.81 16.20 -4.96
N GLY A 157 -14.53 16.45 -5.26
CA GLY A 157 -13.51 16.53 -4.24
C GLY A 157 -12.32 17.40 -4.60
N VAL A 158 -11.62 17.86 -3.56
CA VAL A 158 -10.33 18.55 -3.64
C VAL A 158 -9.37 17.87 -2.70
N TRP A 159 -8.12 17.63 -3.11
CA TRP A 159 -7.21 16.87 -2.30
C TRP A 159 -5.72 17.15 -2.52
N THR A 160 -4.92 16.80 -1.51
CA THR A 160 -3.47 16.81 -1.57
C THR A 160 -2.87 15.53 -0.99
N HIS A 161 -1.55 15.38 -1.04
CA HIS A 161 -0.83 14.26 -0.45
C HIS A 161 0.42 14.72 0.29
N CYS A 162 0.52 14.35 1.57
CA CYS A 162 1.65 14.69 2.41
C CYS A 162 2.86 13.81 2.08
N ALA A 163 4.03 14.43 1.93
CA ALA A 163 5.26 13.76 1.54
C ALA A 163 5.96 13.04 2.70
N VAL A 164 5.88 13.60 3.90
CA VAL A 164 6.64 13.19 5.10
C VAL A 164 5.76 13.07 6.35
N ALA A 165 4.51 12.63 6.17
CA ALA A 165 3.56 12.51 7.28
C ALA A 165 3.96 11.44 8.32
N ASP A 166 4.82 10.51 7.96
CA ASP A 166 5.43 9.48 8.81
C ASP A 166 6.64 9.99 9.62
N GLU A 167 7.18 11.15 9.26
CA GLU A 167 8.25 11.86 9.99
C GLU A 167 7.59 12.87 10.94
N LEU A 168 7.33 12.47 12.18
CA LEU A 168 6.54 13.26 13.12
C LEU A 168 7.18 14.62 13.46
N ASP A 169 8.49 14.66 13.55
CA ASP A 169 9.27 15.87 13.89
C ASP A 169 9.52 16.77 12.67
N ASN A 170 9.18 16.35 11.47
CA ASN A 170 9.38 17.11 10.25
C ASN A 170 8.24 18.14 10.08
N PRO A 171 8.52 19.46 10.09
CA PRO A 171 7.49 20.49 9.99
C PRO A 171 6.83 20.59 8.60
N PHE A 172 7.42 19.97 7.58
CA PHE A 172 6.97 20.11 6.20
C PHE A 172 5.54 19.60 5.96
N THR A 173 5.08 18.62 6.74
CA THR A 173 3.67 18.20 6.70
C THR A 173 2.72 19.34 7.09
N ASP A 174 3.08 20.14 8.11
CA ASP A 174 2.28 21.29 8.55
C ASP A 174 2.27 22.39 7.49
N GLU A 175 3.41 22.62 6.83
CA GLU A 175 3.48 23.56 5.70
C GLU A 175 2.60 23.12 4.53
N GLN A 176 2.64 21.82 4.15
CA GLN A 176 1.79 21.28 3.10
C GLN A 176 0.30 21.44 3.41
N LEU A 177 -0.10 21.14 4.65
CA LEU A 177 -1.48 21.31 5.10
C LEU A 177 -1.86 22.80 5.14
N GLY A 178 -0.97 23.70 5.55
CA GLY A 178 -1.19 25.15 5.53
C GLY A 178 -1.44 25.66 4.11
N ARG A 179 -0.63 25.24 3.13
CA ARG A 179 -0.84 25.55 1.70
C ARG A 179 -2.17 25.02 1.20
N TYR A 180 -2.54 23.80 1.62
CA TYR A 180 -3.82 23.21 1.26
C TYR A 180 -5.00 23.96 1.84
N GLU A 181 -4.97 24.32 3.13
CA GLU A 181 -6.02 25.14 3.78
C GLU A 181 -6.15 26.52 3.13
N HIS A 182 -5.03 27.13 2.71
CA HIS A 182 -5.06 28.39 1.97
C HIS A 182 -5.83 28.25 0.65
N VAL A 183 -5.56 27.21 -0.13
CA VAL A 183 -6.30 26.96 -1.39
C VAL A 183 -7.78 26.69 -1.11
N LEU A 184 -8.11 25.87 -0.09
CA LEU A 184 -9.51 25.64 0.28
C LEU A 184 -10.23 26.94 0.63
N GLY A 185 -9.56 27.85 1.37
CA GLY A 185 -10.09 29.17 1.69
C GLY A 185 -10.35 30.03 0.44
N LEU A 186 -9.45 29.97 -0.56
CA LEU A 186 -9.66 30.64 -1.84
C LEU A 186 -10.86 30.07 -2.61
N LEU A 187 -11.01 28.76 -2.63
CA LEU A 187 -12.14 28.10 -3.30
C LEU A 187 -13.47 28.46 -2.65
N ALA A 188 -13.56 28.41 -1.33
CA ALA A 188 -14.76 28.71 -0.56
C ALA A 188 -15.17 30.20 -0.63
N SER A 189 -14.22 31.13 -0.85
CA SER A 189 -14.47 32.57 -0.85
C SER A 189 -14.80 33.17 -2.23
N ARG A 190 -14.87 32.35 -3.30
CA ARG A 190 -15.01 32.83 -4.68
C ARG A 190 -16.33 32.39 -5.33
N ASP A 191 -16.98 33.34 -5.98
CA ASP A 191 -18.13 33.04 -6.81
C ASP A 191 -17.79 32.05 -7.93
N GLY A 192 -18.66 31.08 -8.18
CA GLY A 192 -18.51 30.10 -9.26
C GLY A 192 -17.94 28.73 -8.87
N VAL A 193 -17.48 28.53 -7.61
CA VAL A 193 -17.19 27.18 -7.09
C VAL A 193 -18.34 26.76 -6.19
N ARG A 194 -19.03 25.68 -6.56
CA ARG A 194 -20.15 25.14 -5.77
C ARG A 194 -19.59 24.28 -4.63
N GLU A 195 -20.02 24.56 -3.43
CA GLU A 195 -19.90 23.66 -2.28
C GLU A 195 -21.23 22.92 -2.05
N PRO A 196 -21.19 21.72 -1.43
CA PRO A 196 -20.03 21.08 -0.81
C PRO A 196 -19.24 20.20 -1.79
N PHE A 197 -17.91 20.21 -1.68
CA PHE A 197 -16.99 19.21 -2.24
C PHE A 197 -16.21 18.54 -1.10
N ARG A 198 -15.80 17.27 -1.31
CA ARG A 198 -15.03 16.52 -0.32
C ARG A 198 -13.59 17.02 -0.24
N ARG A 199 -13.13 17.34 0.95
CA ARG A 199 -11.73 17.71 1.23
C ARG A 199 -11.00 16.50 1.76
N HIS A 200 -9.81 16.19 1.23
CA HIS A 200 -9.05 15.06 1.75
C HIS A 200 -7.53 15.22 1.58
N ALA A 201 -6.78 15.07 2.68
CA ALA A 201 -5.32 15.13 2.72
C ALA A 201 -4.71 13.88 3.36
N ALA A 202 -5.36 13.33 4.40
CA ALA A 202 -4.80 12.27 5.21
C ALA A 202 -4.55 10.98 4.43
N ASN A 203 -3.34 10.45 4.59
CA ASN A 203 -2.93 9.08 4.29
C ASN A 203 -2.88 8.25 5.60
N SER A 204 -2.40 7.00 5.54
CA SER A 204 -2.23 6.16 6.73
C SER A 204 -1.44 6.83 7.84
N ALA A 205 -0.32 7.48 7.51
CA ALA A 205 0.56 8.11 8.50
C ALA A 205 -0.13 9.27 9.21
N LEU A 206 -0.79 10.15 8.46
CA LEU A 206 -1.50 11.29 9.04
C LEU A 206 -2.71 10.85 9.87
N LEU A 207 -3.43 9.78 9.46
CA LEU A 207 -4.53 9.22 10.25
C LEU A 207 -4.04 8.67 11.58
N LEU A 208 -2.98 7.84 11.56
CA LEU A 208 -2.43 7.22 12.77
C LEU A 208 -1.88 8.28 13.74
N SER A 209 -1.16 9.27 13.23
CA SER A 209 -0.58 10.34 14.05
C SER A 209 -1.61 11.33 14.60
N ALA A 210 -2.76 11.51 13.96
CA ALA A 210 -3.75 12.53 14.32
C ALA A 210 -4.31 12.39 15.76
N GLY A 211 -4.27 11.19 16.34
CA GLY A 211 -4.68 10.91 17.72
C GLY A 211 -3.62 11.25 18.78
N ARG A 212 -2.40 11.54 18.40
CA ARG A 212 -1.28 11.77 19.32
C ARG A 212 -1.36 13.16 19.96
N PRO A 213 -0.98 13.32 21.23
CA PRO A 213 -0.98 14.62 21.91
C PRO A 213 0.13 15.57 21.43
N ASP A 214 1.20 15.02 20.85
CA ASP A 214 2.42 15.71 20.43
C ASP A 214 2.38 16.24 19.00
N VAL A 215 1.31 15.95 18.21
CA VAL A 215 1.18 16.52 16.85
C VAL A 215 0.45 17.86 16.84
N SER A 216 0.74 18.67 15.83
CA SER A 216 0.17 20.00 15.66
C SER A 216 -1.36 19.98 15.48
N PRO A 217 -2.07 21.08 15.81
CA PRO A 217 -3.52 21.17 15.59
C PRO A 217 -3.93 21.01 14.12
N ILE A 218 -3.09 21.44 13.16
CA ILE A 218 -3.39 21.30 11.73
C ILE A 218 -3.34 19.83 11.29
N ARG A 219 -2.38 19.05 11.78
CA ARG A 219 -2.33 17.57 11.52
C ARG A 219 -3.56 16.88 12.09
N ARG A 220 -4.02 17.25 13.29
CA ARG A 220 -5.24 16.67 13.89
C ARG A 220 -6.48 16.94 13.05
N ARG A 221 -6.56 18.13 12.41
CA ARG A 221 -7.65 18.46 11.47
C ARG A 221 -7.49 17.87 10.08
N GLY A 222 -6.28 17.41 9.71
CA GLY A 222 -5.94 16.92 8.38
C GLY A 222 -6.73 15.72 7.88
N ARG A 223 -7.62 15.14 8.71
CA ARG A 223 -8.59 14.10 8.28
C ARG A 223 -9.64 14.65 7.31
N TYR A 224 -10.05 15.90 7.49
CA TYR A 224 -11.10 16.58 6.71
C TYR A 224 -12.35 15.71 6.53
N ASP A 225 -12.84 15.52 5.29
CA ASP A 225 -14.08 14.80 4.99
C ASP A 225 -13.83 13.33 4.59
N MET A 226 -12.59 13.00 4.20
CA MET A 226 -12.21 11.64 3.80
C MET A 226 -10.72 11.36 4.09
N VAL A 227 -10.44 10.14 4.55
CA VAL A 227 -9.09 9.63 4.81
C VAL A 227 -8.78 8.50 3.83
N ARG A 228 -7.59 8.51 3.24
CA ARG A 228 -7.13 7.48 2.31
C ARG A 228 -6.12 6.55 3.00
N ALA A 229 -6.61 5.47 3.59
CA ALA A 229 -5.76 4.49 4.25
C ALA A 229 -5.22 3.47 3.23
N GLY A 230 -3.89 3.37 3.16
CA GLY A 230 -3.18 2.35 2.38
C GLY A 230 -2.54 1.32 3.30
N ILE A 231 -1.26 1.46 3.60
CA ILE A 231 -0.48 0.43 4.29
C ILE A 231 -1.04 0.05 5.68
N ALA A 232 -1.66 0.97 6.40
CA ALA A 232 -2.29 0.68 7.71
C ALA A 232 -3.48 -0.29 7.57
N LEU A 233 -4.19 -0.29 6.42
CA LEU A 233 -5.26 -1.25 6.12
C LEU A 233 -4.74 -2.69 6.18
N TYR A 234 -3.48 -2.90 5.77
CA TYR A 234 -2.81 -4.20 5.76
C TYR A 234 -2.08 -4.51 7.09
N GLY A 235 -2.31 -3.69 8.13
CA GLY A 235 -1.74 -3.87 9.47
C GLY A 235 -0.23 -3.63 9.54
N LEU A 236 0.30 -2.80 8.65
CA LEU A 236 1.71 -2.47 8.55
C LEU A 236 1.96 -0.99 8.84
N SER A 237 3.11 -0.70 9.46
CA SER A 237 3.48 0.67 9.81
C SER A 237 3.89 1.48 8.57
N PRO A 238 3.38 2.72 8.40
CA PRO A 238 3.85 3.61 7.35
C PRO A 238 5.27 4.15 7.57
N GLY A 239 5.80 4.09 8.79
CA GLY A 239 7.13 4.56 9.16
C GLY A 239 7.51 4.13 10.56
N ALA A 240 8.80 4.09 10.88
CA ALA A 240 9.32 3.61 12.17
C ALA A 240 8.75 4.40 13.36
N GLY A 241 8.54 5.72 13.21
CA GLY A 241 7.97 6.59 14.26
C GLY A 241 6.50 6.28 14.60
N LEU A 242 5.81 5.51 13.76
CA LEU A 242 4.39 5.18 13.91
C LEU A 242 4.14 3.69 14.24
N ALA A 243 5.20 2.92 14.52
CA ALA A 243 5.06 1.50 14.84
C ALA A 243 4.21 1.25 16.11
N GLY A 244 4.26 2.17 17.08
CA GLY A 244 3.45 2.13 18.30
C GLY A 244 1.98 2.56 18.11
N ASP A 245 1.61 3.12 16.96
CA ASP A 245 0.25 3.60 16.69
C ASP A 245 -0.63 2.56 15.94
N LEU A 246 -0.10 1.34 15.78
CA LEU A 246 -0.80 0.21 15.15
C LEU A 246 -1.72 -0.56 16.10
N ASP A 247 -1.93 -0.07 17.33
CA ASP A 247 -2.79 -0.76 18.30
C ASP A 247 -4.16 -1.11 17.69
N GLY A 248 -4.54 -2.39 17.83
CA GLY A 248 -5.77 -2.92 17.24
C GLY A 248 -5.68 -3.28 15.75
N LEU A 249 -4.56 -2.99 15.07
CA LEU A 249 -4.33 -3.40 13.67
C LEU A 249 -3.46 -4.66 13.63
N ARG A 250 -3.83 -5.60 12.77
CA ARG A 250 -3.14 -6.90 12.63
C ARG A 250 -2.55 -7.04 11.24
N PRO A 251 -1.30 -7.57 11.09
CA PRO A 251 -0.76 -7.91 9.77
C PRO A 251 -1.67 -8.87 9.03
N VAL A 252 -1.90 -8.57 7.75
CA VAL A 252 -2.84 -9.31 6.91
C VAL A 252 -2.15 -10.42 6.12
N MET A 253 -0.88 -10.24 5.71
CA MET A 253 -0.17 -11.20 4.87
C MET A 253 0.80 -12.06 5.67
N GLY A 254 0.73 -13.39 5.47
CA GLY A 254 1.78 -14.33 5.78
C GLY A 254 2.37 -14.94 4.51
N LEU A 255 3.70 -15.09 4.44
CA LEU A 255 4.39 -15.73 3.31
C LEU A 255 5.04 -17.03 3.77
N ARG A 256 4.58 -18.15 3.22
CA ARG A 256 4.94 -19.49 3.66
C ARG A 256 5.34 -20.39 2.49
N THR A 257 6.18 -21.39 2.80
CA THR A 257 6.57 -22.46 1.90
C THR A 257 7.04 -23.67 2.70
N GLU A 258 7.73 -24.62 2.07
CA GLU A 258 8.29 -25.81 2.73
C GLU A 258 9.74 -26.00 2.32
N VAL A 259 10.50 -26.69 3.14
CA VAL A 259 11.85 -27.16 2.79
C VAL A 259 11.75 -28.15 1.64
N SER A 260 12.42 -27.90 0.53
CA SER A 260 12.45 -28.83 -0.62
C SER A 260 13.55 -29.86 -0.55
N TYR A 261 14.69 -29.51 0.05
CA TYR A 261 15.86 -30.39 0.13
C TYR A 261 16.75 -30.00 1.30
N VAL A 262 17.43 -30.98 1.89
CA VAL A 262 18.43 -30.74 2.96
C VAL A 262 19.69 -31.54 2.65
N LYS A 263 20.85 -30.90 2.76
CA LYS A 263 22.17 -31.52 2.62
C LYS A 263 23.17 -31.04 3.68
N THR A 264 24.23 -31.79 3.87
CA THR A 264 25.39 -31.31 4.61
C THR A 264 26.33 -30.57 3.66
N VAL A 265 26.72 -29.36 4.01
CA VAL A 265 27.81 -28.59 3.42
C VAL A 265 28.98 -28.68 4.37
N ARG A 266 30.18 -29.10 3.90
CA ARG A 266 31.33 -29.36 4.74
C ARG A 266 32.08 -28.07 5.12
N ALA A 267 32.84 -28.14 6.16
CA ALA A 267 33.77 -27.07 6.54
C ALA A 267 34.63 -26.65 5.34
N GLY A 268 34.80 -25.37 5.15
CA GLY A 268 35.53 -24.79 4.03
C GLY A 268 34.74 -24.66 2.73
N GLU A 269 33.57 -25.29 2.58
CA GLU A 269 32.70 -25.11 1.41
C GLU A 269 31.85 -23.83 1.52
N ALA A 270 31.47 -23.30 0.36
CA ALA A 270 30.63 -22.09 0.26
C ALA A 270 29.33 -22.39 -0.45
N VAL A 271 28.32 -21.50 -0.28
CA VAL A 271 26.99 -21.65 -0.88
C VAL A 271 26.61 -20.46 -1.75
N SER A 272 25.77 -20.76 -2.77
CA SER A 272 25.13 -19.82 -3.67
C SER A 272 26.09 -19.05 -4.59
N TYR A 273 25.50 -18.18 -5.42
CA TYR A 273 26.22 -17.34 -6.37
C TYR A 273 27.20 -16.40 -5.66
N GLY A 274 28.40 -16.27 -6.25
CA GLY A 274 29.46 -15.43 -5.70
C GLY A 274 30.17 -16.03 -4.50
N LEU A 275 29.76 -17.22 -4.01
CA LEU A 275 30.40 -17.94 -2.87
C LEU A 275 30.58 -17.03 -1.66
N ALA A 276 29.67 -16.08 -1.45
CA ALA A 276 29.78 -15.02 -0.44
C ALA A 276 29.61 -15.51 1.00
N HIS A 277 29.10 -16.71 1.20
CA HIS A 277 28.99 -17.35 2.51
C HIS A 277 29.74 -18.68 2.51
N ARG A 278 30.69 -18.81 3.41
CA ARG A 278 31.52 -20.01 3.61
C ARG A 278 31.36 -20.51 5.04
N PHE A 279 31.30 -21.82 5.21
CA PHE A 279 31.13 -22.42 6.52
C PHE A 279 32.50 -22.83 7.14
N ASP A 280 32.68 -22.54 8.41
CA ASP A 280 33.87 -22.94 9.18
C ASP A 280 33.77 -24.36 9.77
N SER A 281 32.56 -24.93 9.77
CA SER A 281 32.26 -26.29 10.25
C SER A 281 31.19 -26.92 9.37
N ASP A 282 31.03 -28.25 9.45
CA ASP A 282 29.97 -28.96 8.75
C ASP A 282 28.59 -28.43 9.18
N ARG A 283 27.75 -28.07 8.21
CA ARG A 283 26.42 -27.49 8.45
C ARG A 283 25.35 -28.20 7.62
N ARG A 284 24.18 -28.36 8.24
CA ARG A 284 22.98 -28.76 7.53
C ARG A 284 22.42 -27.51 6.84
N VAL A 285 22.24 -27.58 5.53
CA VAL A 285 21.68 -26.49 4.72
C VAL A 285 20.40 -26.95 4.07
N ALA A 286 19.30 -26.23 4.34
CA ALA A 286 18.03 -26.43 3.70
C ALA A 286 17.91 -25.58 2.43
N THR A 287 17.39 -26.14 1.36
CA THR A 287 16.96 -25.42 0.15
C THR A 287 15.46 -25.17 0.25
N VAL A 288 15.06 -23.95 0.04
CA VAL A 288 13.68 -23.47 0.14
C VAL A 288 13.22 -22.93 -1.22
N PRO A 289 12.10 -23.39 -1.79
CA PRO A 289 11.67 -23.08 -3.15
C PRO A 289 10.96 -21.71 -3.27
N ILE A 290 11.65 -20.65 -2.86
CA ILE A 290 11.26 -19.25 -3.02
C ILE A 290 12.51 -18.44 -3.34
N GLY A 291 12.44 -17.55 -4.32
CA GLY A 291 13.54 -16.71 -4.76
C GLY A 291 13.10 -15.30 -5.13
N TYR A 292 14.00 -14.56 -5.81
CA TYR A 292 13.69 -13.17 -6.12
C TYR A 292 12.59 -13.02 -7.19
N ALA A 293 12.31 -14.02 -8.00
CA ALA A 293 11.15 -14.02 -8.90
C ALA A 293 9.80 -14.19 -8.17
N ASP A 294 9.85 -14.43 -6.87
CA ASP A 294 8.68 -14.60 -6.00
C ASP A 294 8.53 -13.44 -4.99
N GLY A 295 9.57 -12.58 -4.88
CA GLY A 295 9.61 -11.45 -3.94
C GLY A 295 10.68 -11.56 -2.84
N ALA A 296 11.40 -12.68 -2.72
CA ALA A 296 12.53 -12.78 -1.77
C ALA A 296 13.78 -12.11 -2.38
N ARG A 297 14.07 -10.87 -2.01
CA ARG A 297 15.14 -10.07 -2.62
C ARG A 297 16.50 -10.76 -2.61
N ARG A 298 17.27 -10.55 -3.70
CA ARG A 298 18.55 -11.22 -3.94
C ARG A 298 19.57 -11.02 -2.81
N ASP A 299 19.58 -9.87 -2.20
CA ASP A 299 20.51 -9.48 -1.13
C ASP A 299 20.02 -9.85 0.28
N TYR A 300 18.82 -10.45 0.43
CA TYR A 300 18.24 -10.76 1.73
C TYR A 300 19.17 -11.64 2.59
N GLY A 301 19.74 -12.71 2.04
CA GLY A 301 20.69 -13.57 2.76
C GLY A 301 22.01 -12.86 3.07
N LEU A 302 22.46 -11.93 2.19
CA LEU A 302 23.69 -11.15 2.39
C LEU A 302 23.54 -10.08 3.47
N ARG A 303 22.29 -9.69 3.79
CA ARG A 303 21.94 -8.71 4.82
C ARG A 303 21.44 -9.35 6.12
N GLY A 304 21.78 -10.60 6.36
CA GLY A 304 21.38 -11.31 7.57
C GLY A 304 19.89 -11.66 7.64
N GLY A 305 19.25 -11.90 6.48
CA GLY A 305 17.89 -12.37 6.38
C GLY A 305 17.66 -13.65 7.17
N GLN A 306 16.45 -13.82 7.67
CA GLN A 306 16.05 -14.99 8.47
C GLN A 306 14.71 -15.54 7.98
N VAL A 307 14.47 -16.81 8.27
CA VAL A 307 13.19 -17.50 8.12
C VAL A 307 12.88 -18.29 9.39
N LEU A 308 11.61 -18.65 9.60
CA LEU A 308 11.26 -19.58 10.67
C LEU A 308 11.14 -21.00 10.12
N ILE A 309 11.78 -21.95 10.78
CA ILE A 309 11.60 -23.39 10.52
C ILE A 309 11.52 -24.10 11.89
N ARG A 310 10.44 -24.85 12.09
CA ARG A 310 10.18 -25.57 13.35
C ARG A 310 10.18 -24.64 14.59
N GLY A 311 9.57 -23.46 14.45
CA GLY A 311 9.46 -22.48 15.53
C GLY A 311 10.78 -21.80 15.93
N ARG A 312 11.80 -21.83 15.05
CA ARG A 312 13.10 -21.20 15.30
C ARG A 312 13.52 -20.32 14.14
N ARG A 313 14.12 -19.19 14.47
CA ARG A 313 14.79 -18.31 13.50
C ARG A 313 16.03 -18.98 12.95
N ARG A 314 16.17 -19.02 11.62
CA ARG A 314 17.30 -19.58 10.90
C ARG A 314 17.80 -18.62 9.85
N SER A 315 19.11 -18.51 9.71
CA SER A 315 19.73 -17.55 8.80
C SER A 315 19.63 -18.01 7.35
N VAL A 316 19.18 -17.12 6.49
CA VAL A 316 19.34 -17.25 5.04
C VAL A 316 20.80 -16.99 4.71
N VAL A 317 21.45 -17.88 3.97
CA VAL A 317 22.88 -17.84 3.69
C VAL A 317 23.19 -17.74 2.21
N GLY A 318 24.14 -16.87 1.88
CA GLY A 318 24.52 -16.56 0.50
C GLY A 318 23.45 -15.72 -0.24
N ALA A 319 23.66 -15.48 -1.52
CA ALA A 319 22.73 -14.73 -2.35
C ALA A 319 21.47 -15.56 -2.62
N VAL A 320 20.29 -14.94 -2.50
CA VAL A 320 19.04 -15.56 -2.96
C VAL A 320 19.08 -15.70 -4.48
N THR A 321 18.65 -16.87 -5.00
CA THR A 321 18.61 -17.13 -6.44
C THR A 321 17.23 -16.80 -7.01
N MET A 322 17.03 -17.00 -8.31
CA MET A 322 15.74 -16.70 -8.95
C MET A 322 14.58 -17.45 -8.31
N ASP A 323 14.77 -18.72 -7.97
CA ASP A 323 13.71 -19.65 -7.57
C ASP A 323 13.91 -20.25 -6.18
N GLN A 324 15.07 -20.03 -5.53
CA GLN A 324 15.46 -20.71 -4.30
C GLN A 324 16.32 -19.83 -3.40
N LEU A 325 16.22 -20.08 -2.11
CA LEU A 325 17.16 -19.58 -1.10
C LEU A 325 17.68 -20.74 -0.24
N MET A 326 18.83 -20.55 0.38
CA MET A 326 19.48 -21.50 1.27
C MET A 326 19.42 -21.01 2.71
N VAL A 327 19.17 -21.96 3.62
CA VAL A 327 19.01 -21.68 5.06
C VAL A 327 19.99 -22.53 5.84
N ASP A 328 20.79 -21.91 6.71
CA ASP A 328 21.62 -22.61 7.66
C ASP A 328 20.77 -23.20 8.79
N CYS A 329 20.72 -24.52 8.87
CA CYS A 329 19.95 -25.25 9.87
C CYS A 329 20.81 -25.71 11.06
N GLY A 330 22.08 -25.32 11.13
CA GLY A 330 22.99 -25.76 12.20
C GLY A 330 23.58 -27.13 11.97
N SER A 331 24.10 -27.72 13.03
CA SER A 331 24.62 -29.09 13.06
C SER A 331 23.57 -30.11 13.50
N ASP A 332 22.46 -29.66 14.08
CA ASP A 332 21.37 -30.54 14.53
C ASP A 332 20.58 -31.10 13.36
N GLY A 333 20.39 -32.37 13.27
CA GLY A 333 19.73 -33.08 12.19
C GLY A 333 18.19 -32.88 12.14
N GLY A 334 17.63 -31.87 12.82
CA GLY A 334 16.19 -31.75 13.06
C GLY A 334 15.35 -31.32 11.86
N VAL A 335 15.91 -30.53 10.92
CA VAL A 335 15.17 -30.01 9.75
C VAL A 335 15.19 -31.05 8.61
N VAL A 336 14.01 -31.30 8.03
CA VAL A 336 13.81 -32.28 6.93
C VAL A 336 13.01 -31.64 5.80
N ALA A 337 13.04 -32.26 4.63
CA ALA A 337 12.17 -31.88 3.52
C ALA A 337 10.69 -32.01 3.93
N GLY A 338 9.86 -31.03 3.55
CA GLY A 338 8.46 -30.92 3.96
C GLY A 338 8.22 -30.10 5.22
N ASP A 339 9.27 -29.72 5.99
CA ASP A 339 9.10 -28.81 7.11
C ASP A 339 8.65 -27.43 6.61
N GLU A 340 7.62 -26.85 7.28
CA GLU A 340 7.13 -25.52 6.95
C GLU A 340 8.21 -24.46 7.17
N VAL A 341 8.28 -23.52 6.23
CA VAL A 341 9.14 -22.35 6.27
C VAL A 341 8.30 -21.10 6.24
N VAL A 342 8.45 -20.21 7.21
CA VAL A 342 7.76 -18.92 7.26
C VAL A 342 8.75 -17.80 6.99
N LEU A 343 8.48 -17.01 5.94
CA LEU A 343 9.25 -15.81 5.61
C LEU A 343 8.61 -14.57 6.24
N ILE A 344 7.28 -14.47 6.19
CA ILE A 344 6.48 -13.43 6.85
C ILE A 344 5.39 -14.12 7.65
N GLY A 345 5.24 -13.78 8.91
CA GLY A 345 4.22 -14.34 9.79
C GLY A 345 4.80 -15.01 11.03
N GLU A 346 4.03 -15.90 11.62
CA GLU A 346 4.31 -16.54 12.91
C GLU A 346 4.47 -18.06 12.77
N GLN A 347 5.33 -18.64 13.60
CA GLN A 347 5.49 -20.08 13.77
C GLN A 347 5.90 -20.39 15.22
N GLY A 348 4.99 -20.97 15.99
CA GLY A 348 5.15 -21.14 17.44
C GLY A 348 5.14 -19.78 18.15
N THR A 349 6.20 -19.50 18.91
CA THR A 349 6.37 -18.22 19.63
C THR A 349 7.18 -17.18 18.86
N GLU A 350 7.69 -17.54 17.69
CA GLU A 350 8.52 -16.66 16.86
C GLU A 350 7.69 -16.02 15.75
N SER A 351 8.08 -14.80 15.37
CA SER A 351 7.47 -14.09 14.27
C SER A 351 8.51 -13.35 13.43
N ILE A 352 8.27 -13.22 12.14
CA ILE A 352 9.00 -12.33 11.22
C ILE A 352 7.99 -11.39 10.58
N ARG A 353 8.16 -10.08 10.78
CA ARG A 353 7.30 -9.04 10.25
C ARG A 353 7.88 -8.44 8.97
N ALA A 354 7.01 -7.91 8.10
CA ALA A 354 7.45 -7.22 6.89
C ALA A 354 8.34 -6.00 7.21
N GLU A 355 8.10 -5.33 8.32
CA GLU A 355 8.91 -4.20 8.81
C GLU A 355 10.34 -4.65 9.16
N GLU A 356 10.52 -5.84 9.74
CA GLU A 356 11.85 -6.40 10.04
C GLU A 356 12.62 -6.68 8.75
N ILE A 357 11.96 -7.27 7.74
CA ILE A 357 12.55 -7.52 6.43
C ILE A 357 12.93 -6.20 5.77
N ALA A 358 12.04 -5.22 5.79
CA ALA A 358 12.26 -3.89 5.23
C ALA A 358 13.48 -3.20 5.86
N ALA A 359 13.60 -3.24 7.19
CA ALA A 359 14.74 -2.67 7.91
C ALA A 359 16.08 -3.32 7.50
N ARG A 360 16.13 -4.65 7.36
CA ARG A 360 17.33 -5.38 6.91
C ARG A 360 17.70 -5.01 5.47
N LEU A 361 16.72 -4.81 4.62
CA LEU A 361 16.90 -4.47 3.20
C LEU A 361 17.09 -2.97 2.95
N ALA A 362 17.04 -2.12 3.99
CA ALA A 362 17.08 -0.66 3.90
C ALA A 362 15.98 -0.12 2.96
N THR A 363 14.75 -0.61 3.14
CA THR A 363 13.56 -0.23 2.39
C THR A 363 12.34 -0.07 3.33
N ILE A 364 11.15 -0.04 2.76
CA ILE A 364 9.87 0.15 3.46
C ILE A 364 8.98 -1.10 3.35
N PRO A 365 8.10 -1.38 4.33
CA PRO A 365 7.24 -2.57 4.33
C PRO A 365 6.29 -2.61 3.12
N TYR A 366 5.95 -1.47 2.52
CA TYR A 366 5.20 -1.38 1.25
C TYR A 366 5.84 -2.22 0.14
N GLU A 367 7.16 -2.03 -0.06
CA GLU A 367 7.91 -2.73 -1.11
C GLU A 367 7.95 -4.23 -0.81
N VAL A 368 8.18 -4.62 0.44
CA VAL A 368 8.24 -6.04 0.84
C VAL A 368 6.97 -6.80 0.48
N VAL A 369 5.79 -6.23 0.74
CA VAL A 369 4.53 -6.92 0.44
C VAL A 369 4.13 -6.81 -1.03
N CYS A 370 4.44 -5.69 -1.70
CA CYS A 370 4.20 -5.52 -3.13
C CYS A 370 5.09 -6.41 -4.00
N ASP A 371 6.30 -6.75 -3.54
CA ASP A 371 7.24 -7.61 -4.25
C ASP A 371 6.78 -9.08 -4.31
N VAL A 372 5.80 -9.49 -3.49
CA VAL A 372 5.23 -10.84 -3.56
C VAL A 372 4.57 -11.03 -4.92
N GLY A 373 5.30 -11.72 -5.82
CA GLY A 373 4.97 -11.83 -7.24
C GLY A 373 3.72 -12.70 -7.53
N ARG A 374 3.21 -12.61 -8.76
CA ARG A 374 2.03 -13.38 -9.21
C ARG A 374 2.26 -14.91 -9.23
N ARG A 375 3.52 -15.37 -9.19
CA ARG A 375 3.87 -16.79 -9.08
C ARG A 375 3.51 -17.38 -7.72
N VAL A 376 3.38 -16.54 -6.68
CA VAL A 376 2.97 -16.92 -5.33
C VAL A 376 1.45 -16.86 -5.25
N ARG A 377 0.82 -17.99 -4.98
CA ARG A 377 -0.64 -18.06 -4.87
C ARG A 377 -1.11 -17.35 -3.60
N ARG A 378 -2.20 -16.60 -3.72
CA ARG A 378 -2.91 -16.02 -2.56
C ARG A 378 -3.94 -17.05 -2.08
N HIS A 379 -3.88 -17.38 -0.78
CA HIS A 379 -4.89 -18.16 -0.08
C HIS A 379 -5.60 -17.25 0.91
N TYR A 380 -6.85 -16.99 0.66
CA TYR A 380 -7.69 -16.15 1.51
C TYR A 380 -8.31 -17.00 2.63
N ARG A 381 -8.30 -16.48 3.85
CA ARG A 381 -8.95 -17.07 5.03
C ARG A 381 -9.72 -16.01 5.79
#